data_49afd0a1d97b953ada21f6617a64843c
#
_entry.id   49afd0a1d97b953ada21f6617a64843c
#
_cell.length_a   1.000
_cell.length_b   1.000
_cell.length_c   1.000
_cell.angle_alpha   90.00
_cell.angle_beta   90.00
_cell.angle_gamma   90.00
#
_symmetry.space_group_name_H-M   'P 1'
#
loop_
_entity.id
_entity.type
_entity.pdbx_description
1 polymer ?
#
loop_
_entity_poly.entity_id
_entity_poly.type
_entity_poly.pdbx_seq_one_letter_code
_entity_poly.pdbx_strand_id
1 'polypeptide(L)'
;MKRGWKRICALLLAAAVLTALAPAALAGEGTDAYKIAVSAVPAVVAAGGSTTVSATVYCRNEADDGWAEYLGGGAVITWSAYREGLAAFRGERADKPVTTALSAGSSSSSLELLTEAGSVTGSAVQLPLNVSVTVGGSTYSASGASVTISPAAQNAGVEYAAGFGGSVRFSESDFSRAFSGRGKPGETLDYVTFAWSGAAAEMGGRRYDLSASGSVSMFGALYASAEGGQTVTDADACYYQASFSQMDLDTLTYLTGSCRTRYTVRLPFTAVGTDGTRCEGVAVITVSGDDTITASGAFLKSLDASGQVAQQYPDAVCVSFRQPDASTGRLLKNFRSVAGGAYTAVRYAQERFYLADDGKSEPLLDTLFFLPAADCASQLKLGYTAYDSGGAQLGTGELTVRVASRQSSAVFSDVNAGSCAWAAAAVDFMNGYGLIQGADASTFNWRGSMTRGDLILILYRSAGSPAVSDVSISFTDVSEADYAYDAIRWAWQNKIADGVSGTEFCMTQPVTREQLASILYRLSGRPASSASLRSYTDADSVSAYAAEAMRWAVGCGYLKGSGAKLHPQAGANRAETAVLLHRYLTK
;
A
#
# COMPACT_ATOMS: atom_id res chain seq x y z
N MET A 1 -12.17 -36.22 -25.37
CA MET A 1 -10.72 -36.48 -25.25
C MET A 1 -9.90 -35.27 -24.75
N LYS A 2 -10.34 -34.52 -23.75
CA LYS A 2 -9.59 -33.35 -23.20
C LYS A 2 -9.47 -33.33 -21.65
N ARG A 3 -9.76 -34.45 -20.98
CA ARG A 3 -9.64 -34.57 -19.49
C ARG A 3 -8.53 -35.52 -19.01
N GLY A 4 -7.80 -36.19 -19.91
CA GLY A 4 -6.74 -37.15 -19.57
C GLY A 4 -5.33 -36.55 -19.42
N TRP A 5 -5.05 -35.43 -20.04
CA TRP A 5 -3.67 -34.89 -20.08
C TRP A 5 -3.26 -34.06 -18.85
N LYS A 6 -4.20 -33.51 -18.09
CA LYS A 6 -3.86 -32.76 -16.87
C LYS A 6 -3.46 -33.64 -15.68
N ARG A 7 -3.81 -34.93 -15.67
CA ARG A 7 -3.40 -35.86 -14.61
C ARG A 7 -2.04 -36.54 -14.88
N ILE A 8 -1.60 -36.61 -16.12
CA ILE A 8 -0.30 -37.18 -16.50
C ILE A 8 0.83 -36.17 -16.23
N CYS A 9 0.61 -34.87 -16.45
CA CYS A 9 1.60 -33.85 -16.10
C CYS A 9 1.79 -33.66 -14.58
N ALA A 10 0.76 -33.85 -13.77
CA ALA A 10 0.89 -33.77 -12.30
C ALA A 10 1.63 -34.97 -11.71
N LEU A 11 1.51 -36.15 -12.32
CA LEU A 11 2.26 -37.35 -11.89
C LEU A 11 3.72 -37.35 -12.36
N LEU A 12 4.05 -36.69 -13.47
CA LEU A 12 5.43 -36.54 -13.93
C LEU A 12 6.21 -35.46 -13.17
N LEU A 13 5.54 -34.40 -12.62
CA LEU A 13 6.19 -33.46 -11.72
C LEU A 13 6.39 -34.04 -10.30
N ALA A 14 5.52 -34.91 -9.84
CA ALA A 14 5.70 -35.60 -8.54
C ALA A 14 6.79 -36.70 -8.61
N ALA A 15 7.03 -37.29 -9.79
CA ALA A 15 8.09 -38.27 -9.97
C ALA A 15 9.48 -37.64 -10.17
N ALA A 16 9.56 -36.37 -10.58
CA ALA A 16 10.84 -35.67 -10.76
C ALA A 16 11.44 -35.12 -9.44
N VAL A 17 10.67 -35.12 -8.34
CA VAL A 17 11.17 -34.71 -7.00
C VAL A 17 11.76 -35.90 -6.23
N LEU A 18 11.58 -37.13 -6.70
CA LEU A 18 12.01 -38.35 -5.97
C LEU A 18 13.37 -38.94 -6.39
N THR A 19 14.16 -38.31 -7.24
CA THR A 19 15.46 -38.88 -7.70
C THR A 19 16.60 -37.88 -7.76
N ALA A 20 16.68 -36.89 -6.92
CA ALA A 20 17.92 -36.18 -6.65
C ALA A 20 18.54 -36.73 -5.35
N LEU A 21 18.87 -38.01 -5.32
CA LEU A 21 19.92 -38.50 -4.45
C LEU A 21 21.21 -37.78 -4.90
N ALA A 22 21.66 -36.80 -4.11
CA ALA A 22 23.00 -36.25 -4.31
C ALA A 22 23.97 -37.46 -4.33
N PRO A 23 24.87 -37.58 -5.29
CA PRO A 23 25.80 -38.67 -5.29
C PRO A 23 26.55 -38.69 -3.96
N ALA A 24 26.59 -39.85 -3.32
CA ALA A 24 27.37 -40.00 -2.11
C ALA A 24 28.82 -39.67 -2.45
N ALA A 25 29.38 -38.65 -1.76
CA ALA A 25 30.80 -38.35 -1.96
C ALA A 25 31.63 -39.46 -1.31
N LEU A 26 32.40 -40.14 -2.11
CA LEU A 26 33.31 -41.16 -1.67
C LEU A 26 34.71 -40.55 -1.52
N ALA A 27 35.29 -40.63 -0.32
CA ALA A 27 36.68 -40.25 -0.10
C ALA A 27 37.54 -41.54 -0.05
N GLY A 28 38.72 -41.47 -0.67
CA GLY A 28 39.72 -42.53 -0.64
C GLY A 28 39.80 -43.33 -1.94
N GLU A 29 40.51 -42.82 -2.94
CA GLU A 29 41.16 -43.62 -3.98
C GLU A 29 42.64 -43.81 -3.57
N GLY A 30 43.00 -45.01 -3.14
CA GLY A 30 44.36 -45.30 -2.73
C GLY A 30 44.48 -46.44 -1.73
N THR A 31 45.56 -46.48 -0.97
CA THR A 31 45.93 -47.51 0.03
C THR A 31 45.14 -47.41 1.36
N ASP A 32 44.09 -46.62 1.41
CA ASP A 32 43.33 -46.39 2.64
C ASP A 32 42.52 -47.63 3.05
N ALA A 33 42.64 -48.02 4.32
CA ALA A 33 41.92 -49.17 4.88
C ALA A 33 40.42 -48.90 5.10
N TYR A 34 40.07 -47.63 5.21
CA TYR A 34 38.69 -47.19 5.47
C TYR A 34 38.30 -46.01 4.59
N LYS A 35 37.04 -45.89 4.29
CA LYS A 35 36.41 -44.70 3.68
C LYS A 35 35.09 -44.35 4.35
N ILE A 36 34.67 -43.12 4.19
CA ILE A 36 33.40 -42.66 4.69
C ILE A 36 32.56 -42.09 3.54
N ALA A 37 31.32 -42.51 3.45
CA ALA A 37 30.34 -41.95 2.53
C ALA A 37 29.37 -41.07 3.31
N VAL A 38 29.13 -39.86 2.80
CA VAL A 38 28.24 -38.88 3.44
C VAL A 38 27.10 -38.53 2.49
N SER A 39 25.92 -38.54 2.99
CA SER A 39 24.71 -38.13 2.25
C SER A 39 23.84 -37.22 3.09
N ALA A 40 23.02 -36.39 2.44
CA ALA A 40 22.01 -35.58 3.08
C ALA A 40 20.67 -35.78 2.39
N VAL A 41 19.61 -35.97 3.16
CA VAL A 41 18.25 -36.20 2.63
C VAL A 41 17.26 -35.30 3.40
N PRO A 42 16.69 -34.31 2.73
CA PRO A 42 16.94 -33.85 1.36
C PRO A 42 18.30 -33.15 1.22
N ALA A 43 18.91 -33.23 0.01
CA ALA A 43 20.17 -32.55 -0.29
C ALA A 43 20.03 -31.04 -0.49
N VAL A 44 18.82 -30.56 -0.72
CA VAL A 44 18.46 -29.14 -0.81
C VAL A 44 17.46 -28.86 0.31
N VAL A 45 17.75 -27.88 1.14
CA VAL A 45 16.91 -27.49 2.27
C VAL A 45 16.72 -25.97 2.26
N ALA A 46 15.52 -25.51 2.60
CA ALA A 46 15.29 -24.07 2.79
C ALA A 46 15.92 -23.58 4.10
N ALA A 47 16.37 -22.33 4.15
CA ALA A 47 16.81 -21.70 5.37
C ALA A 47 15.65 -21.71 6.40
N GLY A 48 15.93 -22.15 7.63
CA GLY A 48 14.92 -22.43 8.66
C GLY A 48 14.36 -23.86 8.61
N GLY A 49 14.77 -24.68 7.64
CA GLY A 49 14.39 -26.08 7.55
C GLY A 49 15.45 -27.02 8.11
N SER A 50 15.22 -28.33 7.96
CA SER A 50 16.15 -29.36 8.41
C SER A 50 16.43 -30.42 7.35
N THR A 51 17.57 -31.10 7.48
CA THR A 51 17.93 -32.24 6.67
C THR A 51 18.63 -33.29 7.53
N THR A 52 18.41 -34.57 7.21
CA THR A 52 19.14 -35.65 7.87
C THR A 52 20.44 -35.89 7.13
N VAL A 53 21.54 -35.69 7.82
CA VAL A 53 22.89 -36.00 7.31
C VAL A 53 23.29 -37.35 7.86
N SER A 54 23.65 -38.26 6.95
CA SER A 54 24.07 -39.62 7.28
C SER A 54 25.49 -39.85 6.85
N ALA A 55 26.26 -40.52 7.67
CA ALA A 55 27.61 -40.95 7.36
C ALA A 55 27.73 -42.48 7.54
N THR A 56 28.21 -43.17 6.52
CA THR A 56 28.42 -44.61 6.53
C THR A 56 29.91 -44.93 6.35
N VAL A 57 30.44 -45.78 7.19
CA VAL A 57 31.85 -46.18 7.21
C VAL A 57 31.98 -47.51 6.48
N TYR A 58 32.96 -47.57 5.60
CA TYR A 58 33.33 -48.77 4.86
C TYR A 58 34.78 -49.16 5.17
N CYS A 59 35.07 -50.46 5.17
CA CYS A 59 36.40 -51.01 5.21
C CYS A 59 36.72 -51.75 3.92
N ARG A 60 38.01 -51.82 3.56
CA ARG A 60 38.47 -52.56 2.40
C ARG A 60 38.37 -54.05 2.66
N ASN A 61 37.80 -54.79 1.72
CA ASN A 61 37.69 -56.22 1.81
C ASN A 61 38.99 -56.85 1.25
N GLU A 62 39.73 -57.56 2.10
CA GLU A 62 41.00 -58.18 1.70
C GLU A 62 40.85 -59.31 0.67
N ALA A 63 39.63 -59.82 0.48
CA ALA A 63 39.38 -60.99 -0.40
C ALA A 63 39.20 -60.59 -1.88
N ASP A 64 38.62 -59.45 -2.16
CA ASP A 64 38.24 -59.02 -3.52
C ASP A 64 38.62 -57.56 -3.86
N ASP A 65 39.38 -56.92 -2.96
CA ASP A 65 39.77 -55.51 -3.05
C ASP A 65 38.57 -54.52 -3.12
N GLY A 66 37.39 -55.01 -2.77
CA GLY A 66 36.14 -54.25 -2.71
C GLY A 66 35.97 -53.46 -1.40
N TRP A 67 34.83 -52.75 -1.30
CA TRP A 67 34.46 -52.02 -0.09
C TRP A 67 33.23 -52.66 0.55
N ALA A 68 33.31 -53.00 1.83
CA ALA A 68 32.18 -53.50 2.64
C ALA A 68 31.88 -52.56 3.78
N GLU A 69 30.65 -52.56 4.26
CA GLU A 69 30.26 -51.76 5.45
C GLU A 69 31.06 -52.21 6.67
N TYR A 70 31.62 -51.26 7.41
CA TYR A 70 32.40 -51.54 8.62
C TYR A 70 31.48 -51.82 9.79
N LEU A 71 31.50 -53.05 10.30
CA LEU A 71 30.67 -53.51 11.41
C LEU A 71 31.46 -53.79 12.71
N GLY A 72 32.76 -53.45 12.72
CA GLY A 72 33.68 -53.85 13.81
C GLY A 72 33.49 -53.07 15.14
N GLY A 73 32.79 -52.02 15.15
CA GLY A 73 32.61 -51.13 16.32
C GLY A 73 33.85 -50.30 16.66
N GLY A 74 33.68 -49.36 17.59
CA GLY A 74 34.79 -48.49 18.04
C GLY A 74 35.21 -47.38 17.04
N ALA A 75 34.56 -47.27 15.90
CA ALA A 75 34.71 -46.11 15.01
C ALA A 75 34.04 -44.90 15.59
N VAL A 76 34.70 -43.75 15.50
CA VAL A 76 34.12 -42.45 15.95
C VAL A 76 33.98 -41.54 14.73
N ILE A 77 32.76 -41.19 14.42
CA ILE A 77 32.42 -40.21 13.38
C ILE A 77 32.52 -38.82 14.02
N THR A 78 33.27 -37.92 13.41
CA THR A 78 33.37 -36.51 13.80
C THR A 78 32.72 -35.65 12.71
N TRP A 79 31.65 -34.98 13.07
CA TRP A 79 30.95 -34.03 12.25
C TRP A 79 31.51 -32.63 12.53
N SER A 80 32.02 -31.99 11.51
CA SER A 80 32.67 -30.69 11.68
C SER A 80 31.68 -29.60 12.07
N ALA A 81 32.17 -28.63 12.80
CA ALA A 81 31.45 -27.42 13.12
C ALA A 81 31.09 -26.61 11.87
N TYR A 82 30.03 -25.89 11.95
CA TYR A 82 29.57 -25.03 10.89
C TYR A 82 29.64 -23.54 11.29
N ARG A 83 29.35 -22.68 10.34
CA ARG A 83 29.34 -21.25 10.56
C ARG A 83 28.14 -20.88 11.43
N GLU A 84 28.41 -20.19 12.55
CA GLU A 84 27.38 -19.57 13.36
C GLU A 84 26.48 -18.66 12.50
N GLY A 85 25.17 -18.71 12.70
CA GLY A 85 24.18 -17.99 11.90
C GLY A 85 23.86 -18.65 10.55
N LEU A 86 24.31 -19.90 10.28
CA LEU A 86 23.97 -20.62 9.04
C LEU A 86 23.30 -21.96 9.31
N ALA A 87 23.93 -22.85 10.08
CA ALA A 87 23.40 -24.16 10.43
C ALA A 87 24.06 -24.74 11.68
N ALA A 88 23.33 -25.62 12.38
CA ALA A 88 23.84 -26.41 13.51
C ALA A 88 23.16 -27.78 13.56
N PHE A 89 23.82 -28.78 14.14
CA PHE A 89 23.15 -30.04 14.45
C PHE A 89 22.18 -29.84 15.62
N ARG A 90 21.04 -30.55 15.58
CA ARG A 90 19.98 -30.41 16.59
C ARG A 90 20.50 -30.64 18.00
N GLY A 91 20.30 -29.65 18.88
CA GLY A 91 20.75 -29.67 20.27
C GLY A 91 22.23 -29.36 20.48
N GLU A 92 22.98 -29.07 19.42
CA GLU A 92 24.41 -28.81 19.46
C GLU A 92 24.75 -27.34 19.10
N ARG A 93 25.92 -26.89 19.52
CA ARG A 93 26.40 -25.56 19.15
C ARG A 93 27.00 -25.57 17.74
N ALA A 94 26.73 -24.56 16.94
CA ALA A 94 27.23 -24.43 15.58
C ALA A 94 28.77 -24.39 15.50
N ASP A 95 29.42 -23.80 16.51
CA ASP A 95 30.86 -23.57 16.56
C ASP A 95 31.69 -24.77 17.07
N LYS A 96 31.05 -25.91 17.36
CA LYS A 96 31.71 -27.09 17.89
C LYS A 96 31.47 -28.32 17.04
N PRO A 97 32.52 -29.19 16.83
CA PRO A 97 32.32 -30.49 16.24
C PRO A 97 31.48 -31.39 17.11
N VAL A 98 30.65 -32.22 16.49
CA VAL A 98 29.88 -33.26 17.14
C VAL A 98 30.52 -34.60 16.88
N THR A 99 30.53 -35.52 17.85
CA THR A 99 31.11 -36.85 17.70
C THR A 99 30.06 -37.91 18.00
N THR A 100 30.01 -38.95 17.16
CA THR A 100 29.17 -40.12 17.35
C THR A 100 29.99 -41.39 17.26
N ALA A 101 29.95 -42.25 18.31
CA ALA A 101 30.63 -43.52 18.32
C ALA A 101 29.75 -44.61 17.70
N LEU A 102 30.28 -45.41 16.81
CA LEU A 102 29.60 -46.57 16.24
C LEU A 102 29.76 -47.77 17.15
N SER A 103 28.64 -48.41 17.50
CA SER A 103 28.63 -49.69 18.19
C SER A 103 28.91 -50.85 17.22
N ALA A 104 29.36 -52.00 17.74
CA ALA A 104 29.54 -53.19 16.94
C ALA A 104 28.23 -53.59 16.25
N GLY A 105 28.29 -53.88 14.96
CA GLY A 105 27.11 -54.17 14.14
C GLY A 105 26.45 -52.94 13.48
N SER A 106 26.95 -51.73 13.74
CA SER A 106 26.46 -50.50 13.12
C SER A 106 27.57 -49.87 12.24
N SER A 107 27.26 -49.63 10.97
CA SER A 107 28.15 -49.00 9.99
C SER A 107 27.88 -47.52 9.81
N SER A 108 26.79 -46.97 10.30
CA SER A 108 26.35 -45.60 10.01
C SER A 108 25.82 -44.87 11.23
N SER A 109 25.88 -43.55 11.15
CA SER A 109 25.24 -42.64 12.06
C SER A 109 24.56 -41.49 11.29
N SER A 110 23.50 -40.95 11.85
CA SER A 110 22.77 -39.83 11.25
C SER A 110 22.51 -38.77 12.29
N LEU A 111 22.63 -37.52 11.88
CA LEU A 111 22.30 -36.35 12.66
C LEU A 111 21.35 -35.44 11.87
N GLU A 112 20.47 -34.78 12.57
CA GLU A 112 19.62 -33.76 11.97
C GLU A 112 20.36 -32.42 11.98
N LEU A 113 20.57 -31.88 10.79
CA LEU A 113 21.15 -30.55 10.57
C LEU A 113 20.01 -29.55 10.42
N LEU A 114 19.98 -28.58 11.29
CA LEU A 114 19.03 -27.46 11.27
C LEU A 114 19.70 -26.28 10.60
N THR A 115 19.03 -25.66 9.65
CA THR A 115 19.48 -24.40 9.04
C THR A 115 18.78 -23.23 9.70
N GLU A 116 19.49 -22.14 9.90
CA GLU A 116 18.96 -20.98 10.61
C GLU A 116 18.00 -20.17 9.73
N ALA A 117 16.86 -19.77 10.28
CA ALA A 117 15.89 -18.97 9.56
C ALA A 117 16.51 -17.62 9.16
N GLY A 118 16.36 -17.22 7.88
CA GLY A 118 16.95 -15.99 7.37
C GLY A 118 18.47 -16.03 7.10
N SER A 119 19.13 -17.16 7.33
CA SER A 119 20.57 -17.32 7.11
C SER A 119 20.99 -17.14 5.64
N VAL A 120 20.08 -17.37 4.71
CA VAL A 120 20.30 -17.22 3.26
C VAL A 120 19.19 -16.36 2.67
N THR A 121 19.54 -15.13 2.26
CA THR A 121 18.58 -14.12 1.76
C THR A 121 18.72 -13.83 0.25
N GLY A 122 19.68 -14.43 -0.40
CA GLY A 122 19.97 -14.21 -1.82
C GLY A 122 20.05 -15.52 -2.62
N SER A 123 21.14 -15.76 -3.29
CA SER A 123 21.38 -17.04 -3.98
C SER A 123 21.60 -18.17 -2.99
N ALA A 124 21.22 -19.39 -3.39
CA ALA A 124 21.47 -20.59 -2.60
C ALA A 124 22.95 -20.72 -2.20
N VAL A 125 23.21 -21.15 -0.98
CA VAL A 125 24.55 -21.35 -0.42
C VAL A 125 24.81 -22.85 -0.33
N GLN A 126 25.97 -23.29 -0.83
CA GLN A 126 26.42 -24.65 -0.59
C GLN A 126 27.17 -24.75 0.72
N LEU A 127 26.66 -25.59 1.62
CA LEU A 127 27.28 -25.92 2.90
C LEU A 127 28.06 -27.24 2.74
N PRO A 128 29.41 -27.22 2.71
CA PRO A 128 30.16 -28.45 2.64
C PRO A 128 30.02 -29.28 3.92
N LEU A 129 29.79 -30.58 3.75
CA LEU A 129 29.68 -31.53 4.85
C LEU A 129 31.06 -32.16 5.11
N ASN A 130 31.80 -31.57 6.02
CA ASN A 130 33.10 -32.09 6.42
C ASN A 130 32.92 -33.11 7.54
N VAL A 131 33.03 -34.37 7.21
CA VAL A 131 32.86 -35.49 8.14
C VAL A 131 34.11 -36.32 8.11
N SER A 132 34.60 -36.76 9.28
CA SER A 132 35.71 -37.67 9.40
C SER A 132 35.36 -38.87 10.28
N VAL A 133 36.06 -39.98 10.07
CA VAL A 133 35.94 -41.14 10.93
C VAL A 133 37.33 -41.52 11.46
N THR A 134 37.40 -41.81 12.75
CA THR A 134 38.59 -42.35 13.41
C THR A 134 38.36 -43.82 13.73
N VAL A 135 39.21 -44.69 13.19
CA VAL A 135 39.18 -46.12 13.46
C VAL A 135 40.60 -46.57 13.81
N GLY A 136 40.77 -47.25 14.93
CA GLY A 136 42.08 -47.75 15.36
C GLY A 136 43.18 -46.68 15.51
N GLY A 137 42.78 -45.42 15.79
CA GLY A 137 43.70 -44.30 15.91
C GLY A 137 44.02 -43.54 14.61
N SER A 138 43.58 -44.05 13.45
CA SER A 138 43.72 -43.38 12.15
C SER A 138 42.47 -42.66 11.76
N THR A 139 42.60 -41.44 11.18
CA THR A 139 41.47 -40.61 10.79
C THR A 139 41.37 -40.49 9.28
N TYR A 140 40.17 -40.73 8.75
CA TYR A 140 39.81 -40.65 7.33
C TYR A 140 38.72 -39.61 7.16
N SER A 141 38.83 -38.77 6.14
CA SER A 141 37.89 -37.65 5.93
C SER A 141 37.10 -37.82 4.64
N ALA A 142 35.80 -37.54 4.69
CA ALA A 142 34.98 -37.38 3.48
C ALA A 142 35.15 -35.96 2.92
N SER A 143 35.21 -35.87 1.60
CA SER A 143 35.23 -34.61 0.89
C SER A 143 34.22 -34.61 -0.25
N GLY A 144 33.64 -33.43 -0.56
CA GLY A 144 32.77 -33.26 -1.72
C GLY A 144 31.26 -33.42 -1.48
N ALA A 145 30.82 -33.90 -0.30
CA ALA A 145 29.41 -33.83 0.06
C ALA A 145 29.03 -32.42 0.48
N SER A 146 27.86 -31.97 0.07
CA SER A 146 27.33 -30.67 0.50
C SER A 146 25.82 -30.69 0.60
N VAL A 147 25.28 -29.80 1.43
CA VAL A 147 23.87 -29.45 1.47
C VAL A 147 23.69 -28.09 0.83
N THR A 148 22.80 -28.00 -0.12
CA THR A 148 22.39 -26.70 -0.68
C THR A 148 21.34 -26.08 0.20
N ILE A 149 21.68 -24.98 0.88
CA ILE A 149 20.71 -24.17 1.60
C ILE A 149 20.17 -23.17 0.61
N SER A 150 18.96 -23.38 0.16
CA SER A 150 18.23 -22.37 -0.62
C SER A 150 17.80 -21.24 0.33
N PRO A 151 17.66 -20.01 -0.19
CA PRO A 151 16.91 -19.00 0.52
C PRO A 151 15.66 -19.68 1.05
N ALA A 152 15.28 -19.41 2.32
CA ALA A 152 14.06 -20.00 2.87
C ALA A 152 13.02 -19.89 1.77
N ALA A 153 12.47 -21.03 1.35
CA ALA A 153 11.31 -20.98 0.48
C ALA A 153 10.36 -20.07 1.25
N GLN A 154 10.18 -18.85 0.72
CA GLN A 154 9.42 -17.77 1.38
C GLN A 154 7.96 -18.17 1.53
N ASN A 155 7.67 -19.40 1.37
CA ASN A 155 6.41 -20.11 1.32
C ASN A 155 6.00 -20.75 2.64
N ALA A 156 6.72 -20.51 3.68
CA ALA A 156 6.17 -20.82 4.98
C ALA A 156 5.37 -19.64 5.51
N GLY A 157 5.24 -18.64 4.69
CA GLY A 157 4.57 -17.41 4.97
C GLY A 157 3.16 -17.37 4.41
N VAL A 158 2.56 -16.27 4.62
CA VAL A 158 1.28 -15.86 4.11
C VAL A 158 1.54 -14.91 2.96
N GLU A 159 0.90 -15.13 1.81
CA GLU A 159 1.10 -14.28 0.62
C GLU A 159 -0.16 -13.45 0.34
N TYR A 160 0.06 -12.17 0.14
CA TYR A 160 -0.99 -11.21 -0.21
C TYR A 160 -0.59 -10.38 -1.42
N ALA A 161 -1.59 -9.83 -2.09
CA ALA A 161 -1.39 -8.86 -3.16
C ALA A 161 -2.24 -7.61 -2.89
N ALA A 162 -1.67 -6.45 -3.16
CA ALA A 162 -2.34 -5.17 -3.07
C ALA A 162 -2.09 -4.32 -4.31
N GLY A 163 -3.03 -3.46 -4.63
CA GLY A 163 -2.81 -2.36 -5.58
C GLY A 163 -2.13 -1.17 -4.90
N PHE A 164 -1.51 -0.30 -5.69
CA PHE A 164 -0.95 0.95 -5.18
C PHE A 164 -2.01 1.80 -4.46
N GLY A 165 -1.70 2.25 -3.25
CA GLY A 165 -2.60 3.00 -2.38
C GLY A 165 -3.80 2.18 -1.89
N GLY A 166 -3.72 0.86 -1.98
CA GLY A 166 -4.71 -0.07 -1.47
C GLY A 166 -4.42 -0.56 -0.05
N SER A 167 -5.15 -1.57 0.34
CA SER A 167 -4.98 -2.22 1.63
C SER A 167 -5.09 -3.74 1.50
N VAL A 168 -4.50 -4.44 2.45
CA VAL A 168 -4.63 -5.89 2.62
C VAL A 168 -5.09 -6.15 4.04
N ARG A 169 -6.23 -6.78 4.18
CA ARG A 169 -6.67 -7.33 5.45
C ARG A 169 -6.10 -8.73 5.61
N PHE A 170 -5.48 -9.01 6.74
CA PHE A 170 -4.96 -10.33 7.05
C PHE A 170 -6.11 -11.27 7.41
N SER A 171 -5.90 -12.56 7.17
CA SER A 171 -6.88 -13.59 7.48
C SER A 171 -6.27 -14.62 8.43
N GLU A 172 -6.93 -14.85 9.54
CA GLU A 172 -6.60 -15.92 10.49
C GLU A 172 -6.41 -17.27 9.79
N SER A 173 -7.27 -17.60 8.85
CA SER A 173 -7.21 -18.88 8.12
C SER A 173 -5.91 -19.07 7.33
N ASP A 174 -5.28 -17.97 6.88
CA ASP A 174 -4.03 -18.02 6.16
C ASP A 174 -2.86 -18.33 7.10
N PHE A 175 -2.83 -17.70 8.26
CA PHE A 175 -1.83 -17.97 9.30
C PHE A 175 -2.00 -19.36 9.91
N SER A 176 -3.23 -19.81 10.15
CA SER A 176 -3.52 -21.16 10.62
C SER A 176 -3.05 -22.22 9.62
N ARG A 177 -3.24 -21.98 8.32
CA ARG A 177 -2.75 -22.86 7.26
C ARG A 177 -1.22 -22.87 7.19
N ALA A 178 -0.58 -21.70 7.31
CA ALA A 178 0.87 -21.58 7.34
C ALA A 178 1.47 -22.30 8.57
N PHE A 179 0.82 -22.20 9.71
CA PHE A 179 1.20 -22.87 10.95
C PHE A 179 1.01 -24.39 10.85
N SER A 180 -0.14 -24.87 10.40
CA SER A 180 -0.46 -26.32 10.30
C SER A 180 0.43 -27.06 9.30
N GLY A 181 0.97 -26.37 8.30
CA GLY A 181 1.94 -26.92 7.34
C GLY A 181 3.32 -27.18 7.94
N ARG A 182 3.61 -26.71 9.15
CA ARG A 182 4.92 -26.79 9.83
C ARG A 182 4.86 -27.33 11.26
N GLY A 183 3.71 -27.20 11.92
CA GLY A 183 3.52 -27.69 13.28
C GLY A 183 3.36 -29.20 13.36
N LYS A 184 3.24 -29.71 14.58
CA LYS A 184 2.88 -31.10 14.80
C LYS A 184 1.47 -31.37 14.26
N PRO A 185 1.19 -32.53 13.67
CA PRO A 185 -0.15 -32.89 13.24
C PRO A 185 -1.17 -32.77 14.38
N GLY A 186 -2.23 -32.00 14.16
CA GLY A 186 -3.32 -31.81 15.13
C GLY A 186 -3.17 -30.62 16.07
N GLU A 187 -2.11 -29.84 15.94
CA GLU A 187 -1.94 -28.60 16.69
C GLU A 187 -2.62 -27.42 16.02
N THR A 188 -3.20 -26.53 16.83
CA THR A 188 -3.91 -25.33 16.37
C THR A 188 -3.13 -24.07 16.71
N LEU A 189 -3.19 -23.09 15.85
CA LEU A 189 -2.66 -21.76 16.09
C LEU A 189 -3.37 -21.13 17.29
N ASP A 190 -2.61 -20.48 18.18
CA ASP A 190 -3.15 -19.66 19.27
C ASP A 190 -3.07 -18.18 18.91
N TYR A 191 -1.86 -17.69 18.65
CA TYR A 191 -1.65 -16.30 18.27
C TYR A 191 -0.45 -16.10 17.35
N VAL A 192 -0.34 -14.88 16.79
CA VAL A 192 0.78 -14.42 15.95
C VAL A 192 1.36 -13.14 16.53
N THR A 193 2.69 -13.01 16.51
CA THR A 193 3.40 -11.75 16.79
C THR A 193 4.18 -11.30 15.55
N PHE A 194 4.37 -9.99 15.36
CA PHE A 194 5.09 -9.44 14.21
C PHE A 194 6.37 -8.74 14.64
N ALA A 195 7.50 -9.12 14.07
CA ALA A 195 8.80 -8.48 14.31
C ALA A 195 9.01 -7.30 13.37
N TRP A 196 8.49 -6.12 13.72
CA TRP A 196 8.61 -4.93 12.87
C TRP A 196 10.07 -4.51 12.62
N SER A 197 10.98 -4.75 13.57
CA SER A 197 12.41 -4.49 13.42
C SER A 197 13.10 -5.29 12.31
N GLY A 198 12.46 -6.38 11.85
CA GLY A 198 12.93 -7.19 10.71
C GLY A 198 12.14 -6.95 9.42
N ALA A 199 11.12 -6.09 9.48
CA ALA A 199 10.28 -5.79 8.34
C ALA A 199 11.04 -5.01 7.26
N ALA A 200 10.86 -5.40 6.02
CA ALA A 200 11.56 -4.77 4.90
C ALA A 200 10.69 -4.68 3.65
N ALA A 201 10.94 -3.66 2.84
CA ALA A 201 10.44 -3.58 1.47
C ALA A 201 11.58 -3.84 0.48
N GLU A 202 11.26 -4.51 -0.62
CA GLU A 202 12.19 -4.78 -1.72
C GLU A 202 11.66 -4.16 -3.00
N MET A 203 12.43 -3.29 -3.63
CA MET A 203 12.08 -2.57 -4.85
C MET A 203 13.32 -2.42 -5.75
N GLY A 204 13.22 -2.82 -7.00
CA GLY A 204 14.31 -2.67 -7.97
C GLY A 204 15.62 -3.35 -7.54
N GLY A 205 15.54 -4.47 -6.80
CA GLY A 205 16.72 -5.19 -6.28
C GLY A 205 17.35 -4.57 -5.04
N ARG A 206 16.77 -3.50 -4.47
CA ARG A 206 17.20 -2.88 -3.22
C ARG A 206 16.26 -3.26 -2.09
N ARG A 207 16.81 -3.39 -0.89
CA ARG A 207 16.07 -3.65 0.35
C ARG A 207 16.04 -2.38 1.19
N TYR A 208 14.85 -2.05 1.70
CA TYR A 208 14.57 -0.90 2.54
C TYR A 208 14.05 -1.41 3.89
N ASP A 209 14.65 -0.96 4.98
CA ASP A 209 14.20 -1.28 6.33
C ASP A 209 12.93 -0.45 6.65
N LEU A 210 11.83 -1.11 6.98
CA LEU A 210 10.57 -0.43 7.31
C LEU A 210 10.58 0.21 8.69
N SER A 211 11.51 -0.16 9.56
CA SER A 211 11.70 0.50 10.85
C SER A 211 12.43 1.85 10.75
N ALA A 212 13.06 2.12 9.59
CA ALA A 212 13.75 3.38 9.35
C ALA A 212 12.76 4.54 9.12
N SER A 213 13.14 5.72 9.57
CA SER A 213 12.36 6.95 9.38
C SER A 213 12.08 7.20 7.89
N GLY A 214 10.82 7.50 7.56
CA GLY A 214 10.38 7.76 6.18
C GLY A 214 9.95 6.51 5.38
N SER A 215 10.42 5.30 5.72
CA SER A 215 10.07 4.07 4.99
C SER A 215 8.60 3.71 5.09
N VAL A 216 7.95 4.02 6.22
CA VAL A 216 6.51 3.78 6.45
C VAL A 216 5.65 4.61 5.52
N SER A 217 5.97 5.88 5.29
CA SER A 217 5.21 6.73 4.36
C SER A 217 5.36 6.24 2.92
N MET A 218 6.53 5.74 2.55
CA MET A 218 6.84 5.27 1.20
C MET A 218 6.21 3.90 0.91
N PHE A 219 6.39 2.93 1.79
CA PHE A 219 6.00 1.54 1.55
C PHE A 219 4.73 1.12 2.30
N GLY A 220 4.36 1.81 3.35
CA GLY A 220 3.18 1.52 4.17
C GLY A 220 3.52 0.88 5.51
N ALA A 221 2.46 0.54 6.25
CA ALA A 221 2.56 -0.06 7.58
C ALA A 221 1.41 -1.03 7.87
N LEU A 222 1.61 -1.87 8.86
CA LEU A 222 0.58 -2.72 9.44
C LEU A 222 -0.16 -1.96 10.54
N TYR A 223 -1.47 -2.02 10.53
CA TYR A 223 -2.36 -1.37 11.49
C TYR A 223 -3.27 -2.38 12.15
N ALA A 224 -3.62 -2.13 13.40
CA ALA A 224 -4.55 -2.97 14.17
C ALA A 224 -6.03 -2.80 13.76
N SER A 225 -6.33 -1.88 12.83
CA SER A 225 -7.67 -1.71 12.28
C SER A 225 -7.65 -1.26 10.82
N ALA A 226 -8.72 -1.55 10.09
CA ALA A 226 -8.87 -1.17 8.68
C ALA A 226 -8.98 0.35 8.44
N GLU A 227 -9.28 1.13 9.47
CA GLU A 227 -9.49 2.59 9.39
C GLU A 227 -8.21 3.40 9.65
N GLY A 228 -7.06 2.74 9.83
CA GLY A 228 -5.81 3.39 10.18
C GLY A 228 -5.82 3.83 11.64
N GLY A 229 -5.49 2.95 12.52
CA GLY A 229 -5.31 3.20 13.95
C GLY A 229 -3.85 3.22 14.31
N GLN A 230 -3.53 2.63 15.43
CA GLN A 230 -2.17 2.48 15.90
C GLN A 230 -1.40 1.51 14.99
N THR A 231 -0.22 1.91 14.53
CA THR A 231 0.70 1.03 13.81
C THR A 231 1.16 -0.11 14.70
N VAL A 232 1.25 -1.31 14.12
CA VAL A 232 1.78 -2.49 14.80
C VAL A 232 3.31 -2.38 14.83
N THR A 233 3.85 -1.79 15.89
CA THR A 233 5.30 -1.63 16.10
C THR A 233 5.80 -2.40 17.31
N ASP A 234 4.89 -2.86 18.17
CA ASP A 234 5.20 -3.64 19.35
C ASP A 234 5.41 -5.11 18.97
N ALA A 235 6.64 -5.59 19.12
CA ALA A 235 7.02 -6.97 18.81
C ALA A 235 6.41 -8.00 19.78
N ASP A 236 5.97 -7.57 20.95
CA ASP A 236 5.37 -8.43 21.97
C ASP A 236 3.84 -8.47 21.88
N ALA A 237 3.23 -7.66 21.00
CA ALA A 237 1.79 -7.67 20.79
C ALA A 237 1.33 -8.99 20.14
N CYS A 238 0.42 -9.71 20.82
CA CYS A 238 -0.13 -10.98 20.39
C CYS A 238 -1.48 -10.78 19.69
N TYR A 239 -1.63 -11.31 18.48
CA TYR A 239 -2.87 -11.26 17.70
C TYR A 239 -3.48 -12.66 17.63
N TYR A 240 -4.61 -12.84 18.30
CA TYR A 240 -5.24 -14.14 18.55
C TYR A 240 -6.17 -14.58 17.43
N GLN A 241 -6.35 -15.89 17.33
CA GLN A 241 -7.21 -16.57 16.36
C GLN A 241 -8.71 -16.36 16.65
N ALA A 242 -9.14 -16.16 17.85
CA ALA A 242 -10.56 -16.01 18.19
C ALA A 242 -10.83 -14.77 19.04
N SER A 243 -11.81 -14.04 18.60
CA SER A 243 -12.64 -13.00 19.27
C SER A 243 -12.25 -12.55 20.68
N PHE A 244 -11.07 -12.02 20.86
CA PHE A 244 -10.77 -11.11 21.95
C PHE A 244 -10.72 -9.69 21.38
N SER A 245 -11.81 -9.08 21.30
CA SER A 245 -12.29 -7.80 20.77
C SER A 245 -11.32 -6.66 20.37
N GLN A 246 -10.03 -6.74 20.57
CA GLN A 246 -9.05 -5.70 20.20
C GLN A 246 -7.70 -6.21 19.66
N MET A 247 -7.43 -7.49 19.74
CA MET A 247 -6.20 -8.12 19.25
C MET A 247 -6.50 -9.33 18.37
N ASP A 248 -7.53 -9.21 17.55
CA ASP A 248 -7.95 -10.24 16.61
C ASP A 248 -7.08 -10.13 15.35
N LEU A 249 -6.52 -11.25 14.93
CA LEU A 249 -5.68 -11.35 13.74
C LEU A 249 -6.41 -10.86 12.47
N ASP A 250 -7.71 -11.10 12.39
CA ASP A 250 -8.57 -10.64 11.30
C ASP A 250 -8.79 -9.11 11.28
N THR A 251 -8.42 -8.39 12.33
CA THR A 251 -8.49 -6.92 12.34
C THR A 251 -7.26 -6.27 11.73
N LEU A 252 -6.17 -7.01 11.60
CA LEU A 252 -4.92 -6.48 11.06
C LEU A 252 -5.05 -6.12 9.59
N THR A 253 -4.65 -4.92 9.26
CA THR A 253 -4.69 -4.40 7.90
C THR A 253 -3.37 -3.74 7.54
N TYR A 254 -2.73 -4.21 6.48
CA TYR A 254 -1.60 -3.53 5.88
C TYR A 254 -2.10 -2.46 4.92
N LEU A 255 -1.77 -1.20 5.19
CA LEU A 255 -2.03 -0.08 4.27
C LEU A 255 -0.77 0.18 3.46
N THR A 256 -0.90 0.12 2.13
CA THR A 256 0.23 0.41 1.24
C THR A 256 0.58 1.89 1.29
N GLY A 257 1.89 2.18 1.19
CA GLY A 257 2.38 3.56 1.21
C GLY A 257 2.16 4.32 -0.10
N SER A 258 2.89 5.40 -0.22
CA SER A 258 2.82 6.31 -1.36
C SER A 258 3.54 5.77 -2.61
N CYS A 259 4.42 4.77 -2.48
CA CYS A 259 5.20 4.21 -3.60
C CYS A 259 4.30 3.65 -4.71
N ARG A 260 4.63 3.99 -5.94
CA ARG A 260 3.88 3.57 -7.16
C ARG A 260 4.72 2.71 -8.11
N THR A 261 5.91 2.34 -7.70
CA THR A 261 6.71 1.30 -8.35
C THR A 261 6.42 -0.04 -7.68
N ARG A 262 6.41 -1.14 -8.44
CA ARG A 262 6.21 -2.48 -7.87
C ARG A 262 7.25 -2.76 -6.78
N TYR A 263 6.76 -3.17 -5.60
CA TYR A 263 7.60 -3.58 -4.49
C TYR A 263 6.98 -4.78 -3.76
N THR A 264 7.81 -5.45 -2.96
CA THR A 264 7.37 -6.55 -2.11
C THR A 264 7.72 -6.21 -0.67
N VAL A 265 6.73 -6.28 0.21
CA VAL A 265 6.92 -6.11 1.65
C VAL A 265 7.03 -7.47 2.31
N ARG A 266 7.96 -7.60 3.24
CA ARG A 266 8.21 -8.78 4.05
C ARG A 266 8.07 -8.42 5.51
N LEU A 267 7.08 -9.00 6.15
CA LEU A 267 6.79 -8.82 7.57
C LEU A 267 7.09 -10.13 8.30
N PRO A 268 8.22 -10.25 9.00
CA PRO A 268 8.50 -11.42 9.84
C PRO A 268 7.44 -11.57 10.93
N PHE A 269 7.01 -12.80 11.15
CA PHE A 269 6.08 -13.12 12.24
C PHE A 269 6.48 -14.42 12.94
N THR A 270 6.05 -14.56 14.18
CA THR A 270 6.09 -15.81 14.93
C THR A 270 4.67 -16.28 15.19
N ALA A 271 4.32 -17.43 14.68
CA ALA A 271 3.06 -18.11 15.00
C ALA A 271 3.27 -19.06 16.18
N VAL A 272 2.38 -19.00 17.16
CA VAL A 272 2.46 -19.79 18.39
C VAL A 272 1.23 -20.66 18.50
N GLY A 273 1.42 -21.94 18.72
CA GLY A 273 0.36 -22.91 18.93
C GLY A 273 -0.14 -22.97 20.36
N THR A 274 -1.30 -23.58 20.53
CA THR A 274 -1.95 -23.77 21.86
C THR A 274 -1.11 -24.60 22.83
N ASP A 275 -0.15 -25.40 22.33
CA ASP A 275 0.83 -26.15 23.14
C ASP A 275 2.14 -25.38 23.38
N GLY A 276 2.24 -24.13 22.90
CA GLY A 276 3.44 -23.29 22.98
C GLY A 276 4.47 -23.54 21.86
N THR A 277 4.19 -24.40 20.89
CA THR A 277 5.06 -24.57 19.69
C THR A 277 5.16 -23.27 18.92
N ARG A 278 6.38 -22.86 18.58
CA ARG A 278 6.66 -21.63 17.85
C ARG A 278 7.13 -21.92 16.43
N CYS A 279 6.56 -21.21 15.46
CA CYS A 279 6.95 -21.28 14.06
C CYS A 279 7.23 -19.88 13.52
N GLU A 280 8.46 -19.68 13.05
CA GLU A 280 8.83 -18.45 12.36
C GLU A 280 8.30 -18.45 10.93
N GLY A 281 7.82 -17.30 10.48
CA GLY A 281 7.30 -17.10 9.15
C GLY A 281 7.49 -15.69 8.64
N VAL A 282 7.11 -15.46 7.39
CA VAL A 282 7.13 -14.14 6.76
C VAL A 282 5.82 -13.92 6.02
N ALA A 283 5.09 -12.87 6.36
CA ALA A 283 3.99 -12.40 5.54
C ALA A 283 4.55 -11.57 4.38
N VAL A 284 4.30 -12.02 3.16
CA VAL A 284 4.78 -11.41 1.93
C VAL A 284 3.64 -10.66 1.26
N ILE A 285 3.78 -9.36 1.06
CA ILE A 285 2.78 -8.53 0.40
C ILE A 285 3.38 -7.98 -0.88
N THR A 286 2.92 -8.47 -2.03
CA THR A 286 3.31 -7.92 -3.33
C THR A 286 2.41 -6.74 -3.66
N VAL A 287 2.99 -5.54 -3.69
CA VAL A 287 2.30 -4.32 -4.08
C VAL A 287 2.65 -4.01 -5.53
N SER A 288 1.64 -4.04 -6.38
CA SER A 288 1.81 -3.79 -7.81
C SER A 288 0.57 -3.10 -8.36
N GLY A 289 0.74 -2.45 -9.47
CA GLY A 289 -0.30 -1.77 -10.21
C GLY A 289 0.30 -1.26 -11.50
N ASP A 290 -0.49 -0.50 -12.23
CA ASP A 290 0.07 0.32 -13.29
C ASP A 290 0.88 1.47 -12.61
N ASP A 291 2.06 1.80 -13.10
CA ASP A 291 2.94 2.88 -12.59
C ASP A 291 2.27 4.26 -12.63
N THR A 292 0.97 4.26 -12.86
CA THR A 292 0.13 5.42 -13.01
C THR A 292 -0.36 5.86 -11.63
N ILE A 293 -0.06 7.07 -11.25
CA ILE A 293 -0.61 7.71 -10.05
C ILE A 293 -2.13 7.78 -10.24
N THR A 294 -2.90 7.14 -9.35
CA THR A 294 -4.35 7.21 -9.42
C THR A 294 -4.87 8.24 -8.42
N ALA A 295 -5.35 9.37 -8.92
CA ALA A 295 -6.10 10.33 -8.14
C ALA A 295 -7.58 9.93 -8.13
N SER A 296 -8.22 9.85 -6.98
CA SER A 296 -9.68 9.84 -6.91
C SER A 296 -10.15 11.29 -6.91
N GLY A 297 -11.15 11.62 -7.70
CA GLY A 297 -11.67 13.00 -7.77
C GLY A 297 -12.17 13.59 -6.46
N ALA A 298 -12.30 12.76 -5.40
CA ALA A 298 -12.78 13.19 -4.10
C ALA A 298 -11.67 13.42 -3.07
N PHE A 299 -10.53 12.72 -3.18
CA PHE A 299 -9.49 12.76 -2.15
C PHE A 299 -8.13 12.93 -2.78
N LEU A 300 -7.45 13.98 -2.36
CA LEU A 300 -6.06 14.22 -2.66
C LEU A 300 -5.20 13.16 -1.99
N LYS A 301 -4.36 12.54 -2.78
CA LYS A 301 -3.24 11.75 -2.28
C LYS A 301 -1.95 12.48 -2.56
N SER A 302 -0.94 12.29 -1.71
CA SER A 302 0.41 12.73 -1.98
C SER A 302 0.83 12.26 -3.37
N LEU A 303 1.54 13.12 -4.08
CA LEU A 303 2.07 12.82 -5.42
C LEU A 303 3.39 12.08 -5.27
N ASP A 304 3.34 10.82 -4.84
CA ASP A 304 4.55 10.01 -4.87
C ASP A 304 4.87 9.59 -6.31
N ALA A 305 5.78 10.32 -6.88
CA ALA A 305 6.28 10.11 -8.22
C ALA A 305 7.78 9.78 -8.26
N SER A 306 8.40 9.57 -7.10
CA SER A 306 9.85 9.33 -6.99
C SER A 306 10.27 8.16 -7.87
N GLY A 307 9.49 7.08 -7.90
CA GLY A 307 9.76 5.92 -8.73
C GLY A 307 9.71 6.20 -10.23
N GLN A 308 8.72 6.97 -10.72
CA GLN A 308 8.62 7.34 -12.13
C GLN A 308 9.77 8.25 -12.56
N VAL A 309 10.17 9.21 -11.69
CA VAL A 309 11.30 10.09 -11.94
C VAL A 309 12.61 9.29 -11.96
N ALA A 310 12.84 8.43 -10.97
CA ALA A 310 14.06 7.63 -10.87
C ALA A 310 14.22 6.63 -12.03
N GLN A 311 13.12 6.12 -12.56
CA GLN A 311 13.14 5.25 -13.74
C GLN A 311 13.65 5.99 -14.97
N GLN A 312 13.26 7.26 -15.16
CA GLN A 312 13.67 8.06 -16.30
C GLN A 312 15.01 8.76 -16.07
N TYR A 313 15.28 9.21 -14.84
CA TYR A 313 16.49 9.91 -14.42
C TYR A 313 17.02 9.31 -13.11
N PRO A 314 17.85 8.24 -13.19
CA PRO A 314 18.36 7.54 -11.99
C PRO A 314 19.18 8.44 -11.05
N ASP A 315 19.83 9.47 -11.59
CA ASP A 315 20.67 10.40 -10.83
C ASP A 315 19.91 11.63 -10.32
N ALA A 316 18.59 11.68 -10.55
CA ALA A 316 17.78 12.79 -10.07
C ALA A 316 17.65 12.76 -8.54
N VAL A 317 17.86 13.92 -7.91
CA VAL A 317 17.64 14.11 -6.47
C VAL A 317 16.41 14.99 -6.20
N CYS A 318 16.03 15.85 -7.16
CA CYS A 318 14.83 16.67 -7.03
C CYS A 318 14.22 17.01 -8.39
N VAL A 319 12.96 17.45 -8.36
CA VAL A 319 12.21 17.92 -9.52
C VAL A 319 11.58 19.27 -9.28
N SER A 320 11.34 20.02 -10.36
CA SER A 320 10.40 21.15 -10.37
C SER A 320 9.28 20.88 -11.36
N PHE A 321 8.08 21.41 -11.11
CA PHE A 321 6.93 21.18 -11.98
C PHE A 321 6.67 22.39 -12.88
N ARG A 322 6.26 22.11 -14.12
CA ARG A 322 5.61 23.09 -14.99
C ARG A 322 4.17 23.30 -14.53
N GLN A 323 3.65 24.52 -14.68
CA GLN A 323 2.26 24.79 -14.33
C GLN A 323 1.33 23.96 -15.22
N PRO A 324 0.44 23.12 -14.63
CA PRO A 324 -0.56 22.42 -15.40
C PRO A 324 -1.62 23.38 -15.95
N ASP A 325 -2.28 22.97 -17.04
CA ASP A 325 -3.46 23.70 -17.51
C ASP A 325 -4.58 23.67 -16.46
N ALA A 326 -5.39 24.73 -16.42
CA ALA A 326 -6.49 24.83 -15.46
C ALA A 326 -7.54 23.70 -15.62
N SER A 327 -7.65 23.09 -16.79
CA SER A 327 -8.47 21.93 -17.06
C SER A 327 -7.88 20.62 -16.53
N THR A 328 -6.59 20.60 -16.22
CA THR A 328 -5.88 19.45 -15.64
C THR A 328 -6.07 19.39 -14.12
N GLY A 329 -5.83 20.51 -13.46
CA GLY A 329 -5.82 20.62 -12.00
C GLY A 329 -4.62 21.43 -11.52
N ARG A 330 -4.32 21.31 -10.22
CA ARG A 330 -3.25 22.08 -9.59
C ARG A 330 -2.48 21.30 -8.54
N LEU A 331 -1.24 21.67 -8.32
CA LEU A 331 -0.38 21.13 -7.26
C LEU A 331 -0.44 22.04 -6.03
N LEU A 332 -0.54 21.44 -4.86
CA LEU A 332 -0.71 22.10 -3.57
C LEU A 332 0.29 21.55 -2.56
N LYS A 333 0.82 22.43 -1.71
CA LYS A 333 1.67 22.08 -0.57
C LYS A 333 0.93 22.28 0.75
N ASN A 334 1.39 21.62 1.81
CA ASN A 334 0.84 21.77 3.16
C ASN A 334 -0.69 21.65 3.17
N PHE A 335 -1.18 20.75 2.34
CA PHE A 335 -2.61 20.58 2.15
C PHE A 335 -3.25 19.95 3.38
N ARG A 336 -4.25 20.61 3.94
CA ARG A 336 -5.08 20.09 5.03
C ARG A 336 -6.54 19.99 4.62
N SER A 337 -7.04 21.00 3.88
CA SER A 337 -8.43 21.04 3.43
C SER A 337 -8.59 22.03 2.28
N VAL A 338 -9.58 21.79 1.42
CA VAL A 338 -10.07 22.82 0.48
C VAL A 338 -10.85 23.89 1.22
N ALA A 339 -11.47 23.55 2.36
CA ALA A 339 -12.15 24.49 3.23
C ALA A 339 -11.16 25.48 3.86
N GLY A 340 -11.45 26.77 3.75
CA GLY A 340 -10.61 27.82 4.28
C GLY A 340 -9.28 28.01 3.54
N GLY A 341 -9.07 27.33 2.40
CA GLY A 341 -7.81 27.44 1.66
C GLY A 341 -6.60 26.96 2.47
N ALA A 342 -6.79 25.94 3.33
CA ALA A 342 -5.74 25.42 4.19
C ALA A 342 -4.66 24.65 3.40
N TYR A 343 -4.02 25.35 2.45
CA TYR A 343 -2.95 24.86 1.59
C TYR A 343 -2.08 26.00 1.09
N THR A 344 -0.91 25.67 0.54
CA THR A 344 -0.02 26.63 -0.12
C THR A 344 0.10 26.29 -1.60
N ALA A 345 -0.05 27.28 -2.47
CA ALA A 345 0.16 27.08 -3.91
C ALA A 345 1.64 26.81 -4.22
N VAL A 346 1.90 25.94 -5.20
CA VAL A 346 3.24 25.65 -5.70
C VAL A 346 3.73 26.81 -6.58
N ARG A 347 4.98 27.22 -6.41
CA ARG A 347 5.65 28.17 -7.31
C ARG A 347 6.29 27.38 -8.45
N TYR A 348 5.52 27.15 -9.51
CA TYR A 348 5.93 26.36 -10.65
C TYR A 348 7.24 26.83 -11.27
N ALA A 349 8.06 25.89 -11.71
CA ALA A 349 9.41 26.05 -12.26
C ALA A 349 10.46 26.71 -11.32
N GLN A 350 10.05 27.23 -10.15
CA GLN A 350 10.94 27.89 -9.19
C GLN A 350 11.21 27.05 -7.96
N GLU A 351 10.28 26.18 -7.61
CA GLU A 351 10.34 25.37 -6.40
C GLU A 351 10.75 23.96 -6.74
N ARG A 352 11.70 23.41 -5.96
CA ARG A 352 12.21 22.06 -6.12
C ARG A 352 11.64 21.17 -5.04
N PHE A 353 11.32 19.92 -5.41
CA PHE A 353 10.79 18.89 -4.55
C PHE A 353 11.73 17.70 -4.57
N TYR A 354 12.23 17.30 -3.41
CA TYR A 354 13.25 16.27 -3.26
C TYR A 354 12.62 14.88 -3.26
N LEU A 355 13.30 13.92 -3.89
CA LEU A 355 12.79 12.57 -4.11
C LEU A 355 12.98 11.65 -2.89
N ALA A 356 13.93 11.99 -2.02
CA ALA A 356 14.23 11.21 -0.82
C ALA A 356 14.45 12.15 0.37
N ASP A 357 14.02 11.69 1.55
CA ASP A 357 14.29 12.35 2.81
C ASP A 357 15.74 12.03 3.26
N ASP A 358 16.62 13.02 3.15
CA ASP A 358 17.99 12.98 3.67
C ASP A 358 18.13 13.70 5.01
N GLY A 359 17.02 14.14 5.60
CA GLY A 359 16.96 14.93 6.83
C GLY A 359 17.42 16.38 6.70
N LYS A 360 17.71 16.86 5.47
CA LYS A 360 18.23 18.21 5.19
C LYS A 360 17.53 18.89 4.04
N SER A 361 17.01 18.11 3.09
CA SER A 361 16.45 18.62 1.83
C SER A 361 14.92 18.67 1.91
N GLU A 362 14.35 19.88 1.85
CA GLU A 362 12.92 20.14 1.86
C GLU A 362 12.52 21.16 0.80
N PRO A 363 11.27 21.15 0.28
CA PRO A 363 10.18 20.20 0.55
C PRO A 363 10.34 18.86 -0.19
N LEU A 364 9.84 17.79 0.41
CA LEU A 364 9.82 16.46 -0.22
C LEU A 364 8.70 16.34 -1.26
N LEU A 365 8.91 15.50 -2.26
CA LEU A 365 7.93 15.26 -3.33
C LEU A 365 6.64 14.62 -2.81
N ASP A 366 6.73 13.74 -1.83
CA ASP A 366 5.59 13.06 -1.20
C ASP A 366 4.71 13.98 -0.35
N THR A 367 5.22 15.19 0.00
CA THR A 367 4.42 16.24 0.67
C THR A 367 3.57 17.05 -0.31
N LEU A 368 3.73 16.81 -1.61
CA LEU A 368 3.02 17.50 -2.67
C LEU A 368 1.71 16.79 -3.01
N PHE A 369 0.63 17.53 -3.10
CA PHE A 369 -0.70 17.04 -3.43
C PHE A 369 -1.14 17.52 -4.80
N PHE A 370 -1.76 16.65 -5.57
CA PHE A 370 -2.39 17.03 -6.83
C PHE A 370 -3.92 17.05 -6.68
N LEU A 371 -4.53 18.19 -6.97
CA LEU A 371 -5.98 18.38 -7.02
C LEU A 371 -6.43 18.36 -8.48
N PRO A 372 -7.03 17.26 -8.96
CA PRO A 372 -7.58 17.20 -10.31
C PRO A 372 -8.71 18.23 -10.49
N ALA A 373 -8.81 18.83 -11.65
CA ALA A 373 -9.99 19.61 -12.00
C ALA A 373 -11.23 18.69 -12.10
N ALA A 374 -12.40 19.18 -11.69
CA ALA A 374 -13.63 18.40 -11.63
C ALA A 374 -14.03 17.70 -12.95
N ASP A 375 -13.72 18.35 -14.08
CA ASP A 375 -14.03 17.83 -15.42
C ASP A 375 -12.77 17.45 -16.19
N CYS A 376 -11.70 17.08 -15.53
CA CYS A 376 -10.44 16.70 -16.15
C CYS A 376 -10.55 15.39 -16.95
N ALA A 377 -9.59 15.14 -17.82
CA ALA A 377 -9.47 13.86 -18.51
C ALA A 377 -9.17 12.73 -17.52
N SER A 378 -9.54 11.50 -17.88
CA SER A 378 -9.26 10.31 -17.06
C SER A 378 -7.77 9.97 -16.97
N GLN A 379 -6.96 10.51 -17.86
CA GLN A 379 -5.50 10.41 -17.82
C GLN A 379 -4.90 11.79 -18.06
N LEU A 380 -4.06 12.22 -17.16
CA LEU A 380 -3.43 13.53 -17.15
C LEU A 380 -1.91 13.39 -17.15
N LYS A 381 -1.23 14.41 -17.62
CA LYS A 381 0.23 14.49 -17.63
C LYS A 381 0.69 15.74 -16.88
N LEU A 382 1.60 15.55 -15.92
CA LEU A 382 2.24 16.61 -15.16
C LEU A 382 3.69 16.71 -15.60
N GLY A 383 4.03 17.80 -16.31
CA GLY A 383 5.38 18.04 -16.77
C GLY A 383 6.32 18.44 -15.64
N TYR A 384 7.50 17.83 -15.58
CA TYR A 384 8.55 18.15 -14.62
C TYR A 384 9.90 18.36 -15.29
N THR A 385 10.82 18.95 -14.52
CA THR A 385 12.25 19.05 -14.83
C THR A 385 13.01 18.38 -13.69
N ALA A 386 13.91 17.45 -14.02
CA ALA A 386 14.74 16.73 -13.06
C ALA A 386 16.12 17.36 -12.90
N TYR A 387 16.67 17.31 -11.68
CA TYR A 387 17.97 17.89 -11.33
C TYR A 387 18.80 16.91 -10.51
N ASP A 388 20.12 16.93 -10.71
CA ASP A 388 21.11 16.16 -9.94
C ASP A 388 21.43 16.83 -8.58
N SER A 389 22.32 16.18 -7.80
CA SER A 389 22.81 16.70 -6.51
C SER A 389 23.60 18.00 -6.60
N GLY A 390 24.19 18.31 -7.73
CA GLY A 390 24.86 19.58 -8.01
C GLY A 390 23.91 20.70 -8.44
N GLY A 391 22.62 20.37 -8.63
CA GLY A 391 21.60 21.30 -9.10
C GLY A 391 21.57 21.49 -10.61
N ALA A 392 22.34 20.70 -11.38
CA ALA A 392 22.29 20.73 -12.83
C ALA A 392 21.03 20.03 -13.35
N GLN A 393 20.45 20.55 -14.42
CA GLN A 393 19.28 19.97 -15.05
C GLN A 393 19.67 18.69 -15.82
N LEU A 394 19.05 17.57 -15.47
CA LEU A 394 19.22 16.30 -16.16
C LEU A 394 18.33 16.20 -17.40
N GLY A 395 17.11 16.73 -17.32
CA GLY A 395 16.16 16.71 -18.42
C GLY A 395 14.74 17.03 -17.99
N THR A 396 13.78 16.83 -18.90
CA THR A 396 12.36 17.04 -18.65
C THR A 396 11.59 15.74 -18.86
N GLY A 397 10.57 15.51 -18.04
CA GLY A 397 9.70 14.35 -18.13
C GLY A 397 8.23 14.69 -17.89
N GLU A 398 7.40 13.67 -17.95
CA GLU A 398 5.97 13.78 -17.66
C GLU A 398 5.57 12.66 -16.72
N LEU A 399 4.93 13.02 -15.62
CA LEU A 399 4.25 12.05 -14.75
C LEU A 399 2.87 11.76 -15.32
N THR A 400 2.51 10.51 -15.40
CA THR A 400 1.15 10.12 -15.76
C THR A 400 0.30 9.96 -14.51
N VAL A 401 -0.80 10.71 -14.45
CA VAL A 401 -1.80 10.62 -13.38
C VAL A 401 -3.10 10.13 -13.99
N ARG A 402 -3.62 9.03 -13.48
CA ARG A 402 -4.94 8.52 -13.84
C ARG A 402 -5.96 9.01 -12.83
N VAL A 403 -7.02 9.65 -13.30
CA VAL A 403 -8.15 10.06 -12.48
C VAL A 403 -9.25 9.00 -12.59
N ALA A 404 -9.52 8.32 -11.50
CA ALA A 404 -10.54 7.29 -11.47
C ALA A 404 -11.93 7.91 -11.67
N SER A 405 -12.64 7.49 -12.71
CA SER A 405 -14.06 7.83 -12.86
C SER A 405 -14.89 6.99 -11.88
N ARG A 406 -15.77 7.64 -11.14
CA ARG A 406 -16.70 6.95 -10.25
C ARG A 406 -18.09 6.95 -10.87
N GLN A 407 -18.69 5.77 -10.94
CA GLN A 407 -20.09 5.60 -11.36
C GLN A 407 -21.06 5.56 -10.17
N SER A 408 -20.52 5.47 -8.95
CA SER A 408 -21.27 5.45 -7.70
C SER A 408 -20.52 6.17 -6.61
N SER A 409 -21.24 6.79 -5.68
CA SER A 409 -20.65 7.34 -4.46
C SER A 409 -20.06 6.23 -3.60
N ALA A 410 -18.99 6.55 -2.87
CA ALA A 410 -18.42 5.67 -1.86
C ALA A 410 -19.23 5.64 -0.56
N VAL A 411 -20.09 6.65 -0.35
CA VAL A 411 -20.79 6.89 0.90
C VAL A 411 -22.31 6.69 0.74
N PHE A 412 -22.91 7.24 -0.34
CA PHE A 412 -24.35 7.35 -0.47
C PHE A 412 -24.91 6.39 -1.51
N SER A 413 -25.78 5.50 -1.09
CA SER A 413 -26.35 4.43 -1.92
C SER A 413 -27.29 4.92 -3.02
N ASP A 414 -27.93 6.08 -2.84
CA ASP A 414 -28.82 6.70 -3.82
C ASP A 414 -28.09 7.44 -4.94
N VAL A 415 -26.75 7.60 -4.84
CA VAL A 415 -25.90 8.18 -5.89
C VAL A 415 -25.11 7.08 -6.54
N ASN A 416 -25.65 6.49 -7.61
CA ASN A 416 -25.09 5.29 -8.26
C ASN A 416 -25.28 5.31 -9.79
N ALA A 417 -24.78 4.30 -10.46
CA ALA A 417 -24.80 4.18 -11.93
C ALA A 417 -26.22 4.23 -12.52
N GLY A 418 -27.23 3.77 -11.79
CA GLY A 418 -28.64 3.77 -12.23
C GLY A 418 -29.38 5.09 -11.95
N SER A 419 -28.79 6.00 -11.20
CA SER A 419 -29.47 7.22 -10.74
C SER A 419 -28.74 8.51 -11.14
N CYS A 420 -27.56 8.74 -10.57
CA CYS A 420 -26.88 10.03 -10.56
C CYS A 420 -25.34 9.88 -10.69
N ALA A 421 -24.86 8.93 -11.51
CA ALA A 421 -23.43 8.65 -11.70
C ALA A 421 -22.60 9.90 -11.99
N TRP A 422 -23.13 10.86 -12.75
CA TRP A 422 -22.47 12.10 -13.13
C TRP A 422 -22.09 13.01 -11.95
N ALA A 423 -22.73 12.82 -10.78
CA ALA A 423 -22.47 13.60 -9.58
C ALA A 423 -21.62 12.83 -8.53
N ALA A 424 -21.38 11.54 -8.71
CA ALA A 424 -20.77 10.69 -7.69
C ALA A 424 -19.45 11.26 -7.15
N ALA A 425 -18.52 11.66 -8.03
CA ALA A 425 -17.24 12.23 -7.64
C ALA A 425 -17.40 13.57 -6.88
N ALA A 426 -18.35 14.43 -7.33
CA ALA A 426 -18.60 15.72 -6.70
C ALA A 426 -19.25 15.55 -5.32
N VAL A 427 -20.20 14.62 -5.20
CA VAL A 427 -20.86 14.31 -3.93
C VAL A 427 -19.85 13.80 -2.91
N ASP A 428 -19.00 12.84 -3.30
CA ASP A 428 -17.95 12.32 -2.43
C ASP A 428 -16.94 13.40 -2.04
N PHE A 429 -16.54 14.26 -2.98
CA PHE A 429 -15.66 15.40 -2.71
C PHE A 429 -16.27 16.36 -1.68
N MET A 430 -17.49 16.80 -1.90
CA MET A 430 -18.18 17.75 -1.02
C MET A 430 -18.43 17.17 0.38
N ASN A 431 -18.77 15.87 0.46
CA ASN A 431 -18.95 15.17 1.72
C ASN A 431 -17.62 14.94 2.45
N GLY A 432 -16.60 14.46 1.75
CA GLY A 432 -15.28 14.16 2.32
C GLY A 432 -14.58 15.36 2.93
N TYR A 433 -14.87 16.58 2.45
CA TYR A 433 -14.39 17.82 3.06
C TYR A 433 -15.40 18.48 4.03
N GLY A 434 -16.47 17.77 4.40
CA GLY A 434 -17.46 18.25 5.37
C GLY A 434 -18.31 19.41 4.88
N LEU A 435 -18.33 19.68 3.56
CA LEU A 435 -19.05 20.82 2.97
C LEU A 435 -20.53 20.53 2.81
N ILE A 436 -20.89 19.35 2.31
CA ILE A 436 -22.28 18.89 2.19
C ILE A 436 -22.42 17.54 2.90
N GLN A 437 -23.43 17.45 3.78
CA GLN A 437 -23.79 16.19 4.43
C GLN A 437 -24.93 15.50 3.68
N GLY A 438 -25.10 14.17 3.87
CA GLY A 438 -26.28 13.44 3.42
C GLY A 438 -27.54 13.87 4.14
N ALA A 439 -28.69 13.43 3.65
CA ALA A 439 -29.95 13.50 4.38
C ALA A 439 -29.92 12.55 5.60
N ASP A 440 -29.19 11.44 5.47
CA ASP A 440 -28.80 10.52 6.52
C ASP A 440 -27.41 9.91 6.21
N ALA A 441 -26.98 8.91 6.97
CA ALA A 441 -25.66 8.30 6.82
C ALA A 441 -25.45 7.58 5.45
N SER A 442 -26.51 7.17 4.77
CA SER A 442 -26.48 6.37 3.54
C SER A 442 -27.18 7.03 2.34
N THR A 443 -27.92 8.11 2.57
CA THR A 443 -28.74 8.78 1.56
C THR A 443 -28.31 10.22 1.37
N PHE A 444 -27.94 10.59 0.15
CA PHE A 444 -27.62 11.98 -0.19
C PHE A 444 -28.86 12.82 -0.47
N ASN A 445 -29.94 12.20 -0.93
CA ASN A 445 -31.15 12.85 -1.46
C ASN A 445 -30.81 13.76 -2.66
N TRP A 446 -30.19 13.21 -3.69
CA TRP A 446 -29.61 13.94 -4.82
C TRP A 446 -30.61 14.83 -5.59
N ARG A 447 -31.90 14.44 -5.62
CA ARG A 447 -32.99 15.22 -6.26
C ARG A 447 -33.59 16.29 -5.35
N GLY A 448 -33.29 16.24 -4.06
CA GLY A 448 -33.77 17.23 -3.11
C GLY A 448 -33.37 18.64 -3.51
N SER A 449 -34.23 19.60 -3.28
CA SER A 449 -33.95 21.01 -3.56
C SER A 449 -32.82 21.51 -2.64
N MET A 450 -31.91 22.29 -3.21
CA MET A 450 -30.95 23.06 -2.42
C MET A 450 -31.62 24.33 -1.92
N THR A 451 -31.67 24.52 -0.60
CA THR A 451 -32.21 25.77 -0.03
C THR A 451 -31.16 26.89 -0.07
N ARG A 452 -31.64 28.13 0.06
CA ARG A 452 -30.73 29.28 0.14
C ARG A 452 -29.86 29.23 1.39
N GLY A 453 -30.43 28.83 2.53
CA GLY A 453 -29.71 28.67 3.78
C GLY A 453 -28.62 27.58 3.67
N ASP A 454 -28.94 26.42 3.08
CA ASP A 454 -27.97 25.36 2.86
C ASP A 454 -26.81 25.78 1.96
N LEU A 455 -27.10 26.47 0.84
CA LEU A 455 -26.08 26.99 -0.02
C LEU A 455 -25.11 27.92 0.72
N ILE A 456 -25.66 28.89 1.50
CA ILE A 456 -24.84 29.83 2.25
C ILE A 456 -24.02 29.12 3.33
N LEU A 457 -24.59 28.14 4.02
CA LEU A 457 -23.85 27.32 4.98
C LEU A 457 -22.69 26.55 4.34
N ILE A 458 -22.91 25.98 3.15
CA ILE A 458 -21.85 25.28 2.40
C ILE A 458 -20.73 26.26 2.03
N LEU A 459 -21.05 27.45 1.56
CA LEU A 459 -20.06 28.46 1.19
C LEU A 459 -19.29 28.97 2.42
N TYR A 460 -19.96 29.16 3.54
CA TYR A 460 -19.36 29.52 4.82
C TYR A 460 -18.36 28.45 5.29
N ARG A 461 -18.75 27.18 5.24
CA ARG A 461 -17.85 26.04 5.51
C ARG A 461 -16.67 26.01 4.54
N SER A 462 -16.91 26.25 3.26
CA SER A 462 -15.83 26.27 2.27
C SER A 462 -14.82 27.42 2.50
N ALA A 463 -15.26 28.49 3.13
CA ALA A 463 -14.41 29.58 3.60
C ALA A 463 -13.66 29.26 4.92
N GLY A 464 -13.88 28.08 5.51
CA GLY A 464 -13.26 27.67 6.77
C GLY A 464 -14.04 28.13 8.00
N SER A 465 -15.30 28.45 7.87
CA SER A 465 -16.19 28.95 8.93
C SER A 465 -15.56 30.09 9.73
N PRO A 466 -15.18 31.21 9.07
CA PRO A 466 -14.50 32.31 9.74
C PRO A 466 -15.39 32.90 10.85
N ALA A 467 -14.76 33.43 11.90
CA ALA A 467 -15.48 34.11 12.96
C ALA A 467 -16.30 35.30 12.40
N VAL A 468 -17.53 35.40 12.83
CA VAL A 468 -18.43 36.47 12.41
C VAL A 468 -18.43 37.53 13.50
N SER A 469 -18.13 38.78 13.13
CA SER A 469 -18.21 39.91 14.04
C SER A 469 -19.67 40.23 14.39
N ASP A 470 -19.90 41.03 15.44
CA ASP A 470 -21.22 41.48 15.86
C ASP A 470 -21.87 42.43 14.82
N VAL A 471 -22.37 41.81 13.75
CA VAL A 471 -23.17 42.48 12.73
C VAL A 471 -24.60 42.05 12.88
N SER A 472 -25.48 43.02 13.15
CA SER A 472 -26.91 42.78 13.11
C SER A 472 -27.39 42.69 11.66
N ILE A 473 -28.21 41.71 11.37
CA ILE A 473 -28.94 41.56 10.11
C ILE A 473 -30.36 42.08 10.26
N SER A 474 -30.92 42.63 9.19
CA SER A 474 -32.27 43.17 9.18
C SER A 474 -33.36 42.16 8.81
N PHE A 475 -32.97 40.88 8.64
CA PHE A 475 -33.93 39.84 8.23
C PHE A 475 -34.77 39.37 9.38
N THR A 476 -36.09 39.53 9.25
CA THR A 476 -37.08 39.17 10.29
C THR A 476 -37.40 37.68 10.32
N ASP A 477 -37.03 36.94 9.28
CA ASP A 477 -37.21 35.50 9.09
C ASP A 477 -35.94 34.68 9.41
N VAL A 478 -34.95 35.30 10.05
CA VAL A 478 -33.71 34.65 10.47
C VAL A 478 -33.42 34.97 11.94
N SER A 479 -33.26 33.95 12.75
CA SER A 479 -33.01 34.04 14.19
C SER A 479 -31.69 33.36 14.59
N GLU A 480 -31.17 33.67 15.78
CA GLU A 480 -29.97 33.06 16.34
C GLU A 480 -30.06 31.52 16.51
N ALA A 481 -31.30 31.02 16.62
CA ALA A 481 -31.53 29.58 16.74
C ALA A 481 -31.48 28.84 15.41
N ASP A 482 -31.39 29.55 14.28
CA ASP A 482 -31.36 28.92 12.96
C ASP A 482 -30.00 28.35 12.64
N TYR A 483 -29.97 27.14 12.04
CA TYR A 483 -28.76 26.40 11.70
C TYR A 483 -27.77 27.15 10.77
N ALA A 484 -28.27 28.11 10.02
CA ALA A 484 -27.47 28.89 9.06
C ALA A 484 -27.23 30.34 9.52
N TYR A 485 -27.58 30.71 10.77
CA TYR A 485 -27.51 32.07 11.28
C TYR A 485 -26.17 32.75 11.06
N ASP A 486 -25.07 32.14 11.54
CA ASP A 486 -23.74 32.71 11.38
C ASP A 486 -23.29 32.75 9.92
N ALA A 487 -23.67 31.74 9.14
CA ALA A 487 -23.36 31.72 7.73
C ALA A 487 -24.07 32.85 6.95
N ILE A 488 -25.33 33.15 7.31
CA ILE A 488 -26.10 34.25 6.71
C ILE A 488 -25.48 35.60 7.11
N ARG A 489 -25.12 35.80 8.38
CA ARG A 489 -24.42 37.00 8.85
C ARG A 489 -23.09 37.20 8.12
N TRP A 490 -22.28 36.16 7.98
CA TRP A 490 -21.05 36.18 7.22
C TRP A 490 -21.29 36.59 5.77
N ALA A 491 -22.27 35.98 5.12
CA ALA A 491 -22.57 36.26 3.72
C ALA A 491 -23.07 37.70 3.51
N TRP A 492 -23.89 38.18 4.42
CA TRP A 492 -24.36 39.56 4.44
C TRP A 492 -23.22 40.55 4.64
N GLN A 493 -22.40 40.35 5.67
CA GLN A 493 -21.24 41.21 5.98
C GLN A 493 -20.26 41.34 4.79
N ASN A 494 -20.03 40.22 4.09
CA ASN A 494 -19.12 40.17 2.96
C ASN A 494 -19.80 40.50 1.61
N LYS A 495 -21.06 40.94 1.61
CA LYS A 495 -21.82 41.29 0.40
C LYS A 495 -21.90 40.12 -0.63
N ILE A 496 -21.93 38.90 -0.13
CA ILE A 496 -22.01 37.67 -0.91
C ILE A 496 -23.49 37.37 -1.23
N ALA A 497 -24.37 37.51 -0.23
CA ALA A 497 -25.79 37.30 -0.41
C ALA A 497 -26.61 38.42 0.27
N ASP A 498 -27.62 38.90 -0.45
CA ASP A 498 -28.63 39.79 0.06
C ASP A 498 -29.94 39.00 0.34
N GLY A 499 -30.88 39.58 1.02
CA GLY A 499 -32.23 39.02 1.12
C GLY A 499 -32.95 38.97 -0.24
N VAL A 500 -34.06 38.27 -0.29
CA VAL A 500 -35.01 38.33 -1.42
C VAL A 500 -35.81 39.62 -1.37
N SER A 501 -35.91 40.22 -0.18
CA SER A 501 -36.42 41.56 0.08
C SER A 501 -35.55 42.28 1.08
N GLY A 502 -35.87 43.54 1.43
CA GLY A 502 -35.12 44.29 2.45
C GLY A 502 -35.21 43.69 3.86
N THR A 503 -36.20 42.83 4.13
CA THR A 503 -36.50 42.27 5.45
C THR A 503 -36.55 40.74 5.50
N GLU A 504 -36.43 40.05 4.36
CA GLU A 504 -36.56 38.60 4.30
C GLU A 504 -35.40 37.98 3.56
N PHE A 505 -34.73 37.00 4.16
CA PHE A 505 -33.68 36.19 3.54
C PHE A 505 -34.22 34.96 2.80
N CYS A 506 -35.31 34.41 3.28
CA CYS A 506 -35.98 33.21 2.77
C CYS A 506 -35.07 31.98 2.78
N MET A 507 -34.43 31.67 3.91
CA MET A 507 -33.41 30.63 4.02
C MET A 507 -33.91 29.22 3.64
N THR A 508 -35.19 28.92 3.86
CA THR A 508 -35.82 27.61 3.57
C THR A 508 -36.28 27.46 2.11
N GLN A 509 -36.29 28.55 1.33
CA GLN A 509 -36.72 28.50 -0.05
C GLN A 509 -35.64 27.88 -0.97
N PRO A 510 -36.05 27.13 -2.00
CA PRO A 510 -35.13 26.64 -3.01
C PRO A 510 -34.35 27.77 -3.67
N VAL A 511 -33.03 27.59 -3.82
CA VAL A 511 -32.19 28.53 -4.56
C VAL A 511 -32.32 28.23 -6.06
N THR A 512 -32.51 29.28 -6.89
CA THR A 512 -32.50 29.09 -8.35
C THR A 512 -31.08 29.04 -8.88
N ARG A 513 -30.91 28.47 -10.09
CA ARG A 513 -29.62 28.34 -10.75
C ARG A 513 -28.93 29.69 -11.00
N GLU A 514 -29.71 30.73 -11.36
CA GLU A 514 -29.17 32.10 -11.52
C GLU A 514 -28.83 32.78 -10.18
N GLN A 515 -29.59 32.49 -9.10
CA GLN A 515 -29.27 32.95 -7.76
C GLN A 515 -27.98 32.32 -7.26
N LEU A 516 -27.80 30.99 -7.45
CA LEU A 516 -26.58 30.29 -7.10
C LEU A 516 -25.37 30.88 -7.85
N ALA A 517 -25.48 31.08 -9.16
CA ALA A 517 -24.43 31.74 -9.96
C ALA A 517 -24.13 33.15 -9.44
N SER A 518 -25.15 33.93 -9.06
CA SER A 518 -25.01 35.32 -8.55
C SER A 518 -24.30 35.36 -7.20
N ILE A 519 -24.58 34.42 -6.30
CA ILE A 519 -23.94 34.30 -5.00
C ILE A 519 -22.46 33.94 -5.17
N LEU A 520 -22.15 32.96 -6.00
CA LEU A 520 -20.74 32.59 -6.30
C LEU A 520 -19.97 33.72 -7.00
N TYR A 521 -20.58 34.41 -7.92
CA TYR A 521 -20.00 35.56 -8.62
C TYR A 521 -19.58 36.66 -7.64
N ARG A 522 -20.44 36.95 -6.66
CA ARG A 522 -20.15 37.93 -5.60
C ARG A 522 -19.04 37.44 -4.67
N LEU A 523 -19.09 36.17 -4.27
CA LEU A 523 -18.04 35.54 -3.47
C LEU A 523 -16.66 35.61 -4.16
N SER A 524 -16.63 35.51 -5.50
CA SER A 524 -15.42 35.61 -6.30
C SER A 524 -14.95 37.05 -6.57
N GLY A 525 -15.56 38.06 -5.98
CA GLY A 525 -15.21 39.46 -6.19
C GLY A 525 -15.71 40.05 -7.51
N ARG A 526 -16.70 39.45 -8.14
CA ARG A 526 -17.35 39.93 -9.39
C ARG A 526 -16.38 40.08 -10.57
N PRO A 527 -15.67 39.04 -10.96
CA PRO A 527 -14.69 39.12 -12.05
C PRO A 527 -15.38 39.36 -13.39
N ALA A 528 -14.77 40.17 -14.23
CA ALA A 528 -15.29 40.45 -15.58
C ALA A 528 -15.34 39.17 -16.43
N SER A 529 -16.37 39.01 -17.25
CA SER A 529 -16.51 37.91 -18.19
C SER A 529 -16.94 38.37 -19.58
N SER A 530 -16.24 37.90 -20.61
CA SER A 530 -16.59 38.11 -22.01
C SER A 530 -17.42 36.98 -22.61
N ALA A 531 -17.79 35.97 -21.82
CA ALA A 531 -18.56 34.83 -22.32
C ALA A 531 -19.95 35.24 -22.80
N SER A 532 -20.41 34.58 -23.86
CA SER A 532 -21.73 34.79 -24.45
C SER A 532 -22.70 33.67 -24.06
N LEU A 533 -23.91 34.02 -23.74
CA LEU A 533 -24.99 33.05 -23.50
C LEU A 533 -25.84 32.73 -24.75
N ARG A 534 -25.51 33.32 -25.91
CA ARG A 534 -26.30 33.19 -27.15
C ARG A 534 -26.46 31.77 -27.69
N SER A 535 -25.60 30.86 -27.27
CA SER A 535 -25.71 29.44 -27.63
C SER A 535 -26.81 28.71 -26.86
N TYR A 536 -27.42 29.32 -25.87
CA TYR A 536 -28.49 28.77 -25.07
C TYR A 536 -29.84 29.36 -25.49
N THR A 537 -30.82 28.52 -25.73
CA THR A 537 -32.14 28.90 -26.26
C THR A 537 -33.00 29.67 -25.27
N ASP A 538 -32.65 29.62 -23.98
CA ASP A 538 -33.32 30.29 -22.88
C ASP A 538 -32.50 31.40 -22.26
N ALA A 539 -31.50 31.93 -23.00
CA ALA A 539 -30.65 33.02 -22.52
C ALA A 539 -31.44 34.28 -22.13
N ASP A 540 -32.53 34.57 -22.84
CA ASP A 540 -33.41 35.71 -22.56
C ASP A 540 -34.24 35.54 -21.28
N SER A 541 -34.30 34.34 -20.72
CA SER A 541 -34.96 34.06 -19.45
C SER A 541 -34.09 34.40 -18.24
N VAL A 542 -32.85 34.75 -18.44
CA VAL A 542 -31.90 35.17 -17.38
C VAL A 542 -32.34 36.55 -16.87
N SER A 543 -32.55 36.67 -15.56
CA SER A 543 -32.89 37.95 -14.95
C SER A 543 -31.77 38.97 -15.11
N ALA A 544 -32.12 40.24 -15.24
CA ALA A 544 -31.16 41.32 -15.46
C ALA A 544 -30.04 41.38 -14.38
N TYR A 545 -30.42 41.12 -13.11
CA TYR A 545 -29.45 41.11 -11.99
C TYR A 545 -28.43 39.98 -12.07
N ALA A 546 -28.77 38.88 -12.73
CA ALA A 546 -27.96 37.66 -12.81
C ALA A 546 -27.16 37.57 -14.11
N ALA A 547 -27.36 38.46 -15.07
CA ALA A 547 -26.81 38.38 -16.42
C ALA A 547 -25.26 38.27 -16.43
N GLU A 548 -24.55 39.10 -15.66
CA GLU A 548 -23.09 39.05 -15.55
C GLU A 548 -22.61 37.78 -14.84
N ALA A 549 -23.28 37.41 -13.76
CA ALA A 549 -22.94 36.21 -13.00
C ALA A 549 -23.12 34.91 -13.84
N MET A 550 -24.19 34.86 -14.63
CA MET A 550 -24.44 33.73 -15.54
C MET A 550 -23.41 33.64 -16.64
N ARG A 551 -23.02 34.79 -17.26
CA ARG A 551 -21.92 34.83 -18.23
C ARG A 551 -20.62 34.33 -17.63
N TRP A 552 -20.28 34.84 -16.44
CA TRP A 552 -19.09 34.40 -15.74
C TRP A 552 -19.11 32.90 -15.40
N ALA A 553 -20.20 32.41 -14.80
CA ALA A 553 -20.29 31.01 -14.37
C ALA A 553 -20.22 30.04 -15.57
N VAL A 554 -20.81 30.41 -16.70
CA VAL A 554 -20.72 29.66 -17.97
C VAL A 554 -19.32 29.75 -18.58
N GLY A 555 -18.75 30.95 -18.64
CA GLY A 555 -17.40 31.19 -19.18
C GLY A 555 -16.32 30.45 -18.43
N CYS A 556 -16.42 30.36 -17.11
CA CYS A 556 -15.54 29.55 -16.27
C CYS A 556 -15.87 28.05 -16.33
N GLY A 557 -16.98 27.63 -16.95
CA GLY A 557 -17.43 26.23 -17.00
C GLY A 557 -17.92 25.71 -15.64
N TYR A 558 -18.22 26.57 -14.68
CA TYR A 558 -18.83 26.16 -13.42
C TYR A 558 -20.27 25.72 -13.63
N LEU A 559 -21.04 26.51 -14.38
CA LEU A 559 -22.40 26.21 -14.75
C LEU A 559 -22.42 25.70 -16.21
N LYS A 560 -22.95 24.50 -16.39
CA LYS A 560 -23.20 23.93 -17.70
C LYS A 560 -24.72 23.76 -17.89
N GLY A 561 -25.20 23.98 -19.09
CA GLY A 561 -26.59 23.75 -19.42
C GLY A 561 -26.95 22.26 -19.50
N SER A 562 -28.24 21.99 -19.57
CA SER A 562 -28.78 20.69 -19.96
C SER A 562 -29.30 20.79 -21.39
N GLY A 563 -28.59 20.13 -22.33
CA GLY A 563 -28.79 20.39 -23.75
C GLY A 563 -28.49 21.86 -24.08
N ALA A 564 -29.36 22.49 -24.83
CA ALA A 564 -29.22 23.90 -25.25
C ALA A 564 -29.84 24.90 -24.27
N LYS A 565 -30.11 24.53 -23.02
CA LYS A 565 -30.79 25.39 -22.03
C LYS A 565 -30.01 25.53 -20.72
N LEU A 566 -30.03 26.72 -20.11
CA LEU A 566 -29.44 27.03 -18.82
C LEU A 566 -30.39 26.81 -17.65
N HIS A 567 -31.70 26.90 -17.91
CA HIS A 567 -32.76 26.85 -16.91
C HIS A 567 -32.52 27.81 -15.72
N PRO A 568 -32.33 29.12 -15.98
CA PRO A 568 -31.84 30.06 -14.96
C PRO A 568 -32.73 30.15 -13.73
N GLN A 569 -34.06 30.11 -13.92
CA GLN A 569 -35.04 30.24 -12.85
C GLN A 569 -35.49 28.91 -12.22
N ALA A 570 -35.00 27.79 -12.75
CA ALA A 570 -35.25 26.49 -12.12
C ALA A 570 -34.50 26.38 -10.78
N GLY A 571 -35.14 25.74 -9.79
CA GLY A 571 -34.47 25.40 -8.54
C GLY A 571 -33.30 24.47 -8.78
N ALA A 572 -32.16 24.73 -8.16
CA ALA A 572 -31.02 23.83 -8.15
C ALA A 572 -31.26 22.65 -7.20
N ASN A 573 -30.99 21.43 -7.64
CA ASN A 573 -31.01 20.28 -6.74
C ASN A 573 -29.64 20.08 -6.04
N ARG A 574 -29.63 19.19 -5.05
CA ARG A 574 -28.43 18.95 -4.25
C ARG A 574 -27.25 18.43 -5.06
N ALA A 575 -27.50 17.50 -6.02
CA ALA A 575 -26.44 16.96 -6.88
C ALA A 575 -25.88 18.00 -7.86
N GLU A 576 -26.75 18.80 -8.49
CA GLU A 576 -26.32 19.89 -9.37
C GLU A 576 -25.48 20.94 -8.62
N THR A 577 -25.87 21.26 -7.41
CA THR A 577 -25.12 22.18 -6.54
C THR A 577 -23.76 21.59 -6.18
N ALA A 578 -23.70 20.31 -5.79
CA ALA A 578 -22.43 19.63 -5.49
C ALA A 578 -21.47 19.66 -6.68
N VAL A 579 -21.94 19.37 -7.89
CA VAL A 579 -21.11 19.39 -9.10
C VAL A 579 -20.64 20.79 -9.45
N LEU A 580 -21.50 21.78 -9.34
CA LEU A 580 -21.13 23.17 -9.61
C LEU A 580 -20.07 23.67 -8.61
N LEU A 581 -20.27 23.41 -7.33
CA LEU A 581 -19.32 23.78 -6.27
C LEU A 581 -18.00 23.00 -6.37
N HIS A 582 -18.05 21.72 -6.73
CA HIS A 582 -16.83 20.95 -6.99
C HIS A 582 -16.00 21.60 -8.11
N ARG A 583 -16.64 21.98 -9.23
CA ARG A 583 -15.97 22.72 -10.30
C ARG A 583 -15.38 24.04 -9.84
N TYR A 584 -16.13 24.76 -8.98
CA TYR A 584 -15.69 26.05 -8.43
C TYR A 584 -14.49 25.90 -7.50
N LEU A 585 -14.47 24.89 -6.64
CA LEU A 585 -13.41 24.69 -5.63
C LEU A 585 -12.12 24.05 -6.22
N THR A 586 -12.20 23.41 -7.37
CA THR A 586 -11.06 22.66 -7.97
C THR A 586 -10.35 23.42 -9.10
N LYS A 587 -10.87 24.57 -9.51
CA LYS A 587 -10.25 25.43 -10.54
C LYS A 587 -9.34 26.52 -10.00
#